data_600e7a21861817f5235a33c3f91e3fd4
#
_entry.id   600e7a21861817f5235a33c3f91e3fd4
#
_cell.length_a   1.000
_cell.length_b   1.000
_cell.length_c   1.000
_cell.angle_alpha   90.00
_cell.angle_beta   90.00
_cell.angle_gamma   90.00
#
_symmetry.space_group_name_H-M   'P 1'
#
loop_
_entity.id
_entity.type
_entity.pdbx_description
1 polymer ?
#
loop_
_entity_poly.entity_id
_entity_poly.type
_entity_poly.pdbx_seq_one_letter_code
_entity_poly.pdbx_strand_id
1 'polypeptide(L)'
;MHRIVSLLPAATEIAAALGLMDQLVGVSHECDFPREANERPRVTHCPVHNAGLTSGEVDEWVRGSLRENGTIYTIDEPLLRELRPDVILTQKLCDVCAVGYGTVARLAESLPGPPRVVNLEPSSLLDIFDDIWRVAEVCRVPERADKLVAELLDRVEVVRRRASRTANRPCCFLMEWVDPPFCSGHWGPELVEIAGGHDLLGRKHQPSVQVEWEQVLDARPEIIVLALCGYDVELARRDYQLLQRFPGFDSLPAARRGEIYAVDASAYFARPGPRIVDSLEILAGILHPEEFPEFAPRGPEDVRVARLNRKGGCPSSSIPNVDNCGRVTIAAPCEDAE
;
A
#
# COMPACT_ATOMS: atom_id res chain seq x y z
N MET A 1 21.39 22.57 -3.28
CA MET A 1 20.49 21.82 -2.40
C MET A 1 19.08 22.15 -2.89
N HIS A 2 18.27 21.13 -3.23
CA HIS A 2 16.92 21.36 -3.74
C HIS A 2 15.91 21.49 -2.60
N ARG A 3 14.82 22.19 -2.86
CA ARG A 3 13.63 22.22 -2.00
C ARG A 3 12.59 21.29 -2.62
N ILE A 4 12.41 20.11 -2.04
CA ILE A 4 11.58 19.06 -2.60
C ILE A 4 10.24 19.02 -1.85
N VAL A 5 9.13 18.99 -2.61
CA VAL A 5 7.81 18.64 -2.09
C VAL A 5 7.42 17.29 -2.64
N SER A 6 7.03 16.37 -1.77
CA SER A 6 6.55 15.04 -2.14
C SER A 6 5.04 14.93 -1.89
N LEU A 7 4.28 14.61 -2.93
CA LEU A 7 2.82 14.51 -2.87
C LEU A 7 2.31 13.06 -2.71
N LEU A 8 3.22 12.11 -2.45
CA LEU A 8 2.87 10.70 -2.21
C LEU A 8 3.91 9.99 -1.33
N PRO A 9 3.50 8.99 -0.53
CA PRO A 9 4.40 8.27 0.37
C PRO A 9 5.60 7.63 -0.33
N ALA A 10 5.39 6.94 -1.46
CA ALA A 10 6.45 6.28 -2.21
C ALA A 10 7.59 7.25 -2.60
N ALA A 11 7.26 8.45 -3.08
CA ALA A 11 8.26 9.46 -3.44
C ALA A 11 9.01 10.00 -2.21
N THR A 12 8.34 10.12 -1.06
CA THR A 12 8.98 10.48 0.21
C THR A 12 9.99 9.43 0.63
N GLU A 13 9.63 8.16 0.52
CA GLU A 13 10.52 7.03 0.82
C GLU A 13 11.72 6.95 -0.13
N ILE A 14 11.50 7.17 -1.44
CA ILE A 14 12.59 7.26 -2.43
C ILE A 14 13.55 8.40 -2.06
N ALA A 15 13.02 9.60 -1.80
CA ALA A 15 13.84 10.75 -1.43
C ALA A 15 14.64 10.47 -0.13
N ALA A 16 14.01 9.88 0.87
CA ALA A 16 14.67 9.51 2.12
C ALA A 16 15.77 8.47 1.92
N ALA A 17 15.50 7.40 1.17
CA ALA A 17 16.49 6.35 0.86
C ALA A 17 17.68 6.87 0.06
N LEU A 18 17.46 7.88 -0.77
CA LEU A 18 18.51 8.63 -1.47
C LEU A 18 19.26 9.62 -0.57
N GLY A 19 18.94 9.69 0.74
CA GLY A 19 19.57 10.61 1.68
C GLY A 19 19.23 12.08 1.43
N LEU A 20 18.01 12.35 0.94
CA LEU A 20 17.51 13.70 0.63
C LEU A 20 16.50 14.22 1.67
N MET A 21 16.39 13.57 2.83
CA MET A 21 15.41 13.89 3.87
C MET A 21 15.46 15.37 4.29
N ASP A 22 16.65 15.94 4.40
CA ASP A 22 16.85 17.37 4.75
C ASP A 22 16.40 18.33 3.65
N GLN A 23 16.19 17.84 2.43
CA GLN A 23 15.72 18.61 1.28
C GLN A 23 14.20 18.55 1.11
N LEU A 24 13.52 17.63 1.80
CA LEU A 24 12.07 17.54 1.83
C LEU A 24 11.52 18.68 2.71
N VAL A 25 10.91 19.68 2.05
CA VAL A 25 10.32 20.86 2.70
C VAL A 25 8.80 20.72 2.92
N GLY A 26 8.15 19.78 2.27
CA GLY A 26 6.73 19.47 2.43
C GLY A 26 6.41 18.06 1.90
N VAL A 27 5.39 17.43 2.49
CA VAL A 27 4.98 16.06 2.17
C VAL A 27 3.46 15.94 2.11
N SER A 28 2.94 14.82 1.58
CA SER A 28 1.50 14.55 1.62
C SER A 28 1.03 14.16 3.03
N HIS A 29 -0.28 14.19 3.27
CA HIS A 29 -0.88 13.79 4.55
C HIS A 29 -0.64 12.31 4.90
N GLU A 30 -0.36 11.46 3.91
CA GLU A 30 -0.11 10.03 4.08
C GLU A 30 1.37 9.65 4.27
N CYS A 31 2.30 10.62 4.16
CA CYS A 31 3.72 10.36 4.30
C CYS A 31 4.09 10.16 5.79
N ASP A 32 4.28 8.93 6.21
CA ASP A 32 4.54 8.51 7.60
C ASP A 32 5.90 7.82 7.78
N PHE A 33 6.58 7.51 6.67
CA PHE A 33 7.87 6.84 6.67
C PHE A 33 8.90 7.56 5.77
N PRO A 34 10.18 7.68 6.21
CA PRO A 34 10.64 7.38 7.58
C PRO A 34 9.98 8.32 8.60
N ARG A 35 10.13 8.02 9.91
CA ARG A 35 9.45 8.75 10.99
C ARG A 35 9.64 10.27 10.91
N GLU A 36 10.80 10.70 10.44
CA GLU A 36 11.15 12.12 10.25
C GLU A 36 10.23 12.83 9.24
N ALA A 37 9.57 12.09 8.35
CA ALA A 37 8.57 12.66 7.43
C ALA A 37 7.36 13.25 8.18
N ASN A 38 7.06 12.75 9.40
CA ASN A 38 5.98 13.27 10.22
C ASN A 38 6.21 14.70 10.71
N GLU A 39 7.46 15.16 10.73
CA GLU A 39 7.84 16.51 11.15
C GLU A 39 7.74 17.54 10.00
N ARG A 40 7.47 17.09 8.78
CA ARG A 40 7.38 17.97 7.61
C ARG A 40 5.96 18.54 7.45
N PRO A 41 5.84 19.80 6.95
CA PRO A 41 4.56 20.40 6.62
C PRO A 41 3.72 19.52 5.68
N ARG A 42 2.43 19.36 5.98
CA ARG A 42 1.49 18.57 5.16
C ARG A 42 0.85 19.47 4.10
N VAL A 43 1.15 19.20 2.83
CA VAL A 43 0.67 20.02 1.71
C VAL A 43 -0.58 19.46 1.03
N THR A 44 -1.07 18.31 1.47
CA THR A 44 -2.33 17.72 0.98
C THR A 44 -3.24 17.30 2.12
N HIS A 45 -4.53 17.18 1.84
CA HIS A 45 -5.55 16.70 2.77
C HIS A 45 -6.53 15.77 2.06
N CYS A 46 -7.03 14.76 2.80
CA CYS A 46 -8.12 13.89 2.39
C CYS A 46 -9.17 13.82 3.52
N PRO A 47 -10.44 14.13 3.28
CA PRO A 47 -11.48 14.14 4.32
C PRO A 47 -11.78 12.77 4.93
N VAL A 48 -11.49 11.67 4.21
CA VAL A 48 -11.85 10.30 4.61
C VAL A 48 -10.68 9.54 5.21
N HIS A 49 -9.49 10.12 5.21
CA HIS A 49 -8.35 9.48 5.84
C HIS A 49 -8.67 9.13 7.31
N ASN A 50 -8.65 7.82 7.66
CA ASN A 50 -8.95 7.26 8.99
C ASN A 50 -10.39 7.42 9.51
N ALA A 51 -11.39 7.56 8.65
CA ALA A 51 -12.79 7.73 9.07
C ALA A 51 -13.45 6.47 9.68
N GLY A 52 -12.75 5.35 9.79
CA GLY A 52 -13.29 4.09 10.35
C GLY A 52 -14.34 3.39 9.47
N LEU A 53 -14.45 3.79 8.21
CA LEU A 53 -15.37 3.23 7.22
C LEU A 53 -14.98 1.81 6.80
N THR A 54 -15.97 1.02 6.33
CA THR A 54 -15.74 -0.25 5.64
C THR A 54 -15.25 -0.02 4.21
N SER A 55 -14.69 -1.05 3.56
CA SER A 55 -14.26 -0.95 2.15
C SER A 55 -15.38 -0.51 1.22
N GLY A 56 -16.61 -1.01 1.40
CA GLY A 56 -17.76 -0.60 0.59
C GLY A 56 -18.11 0.88 0.77
N GLU A 57 -18.12 1.38 2.01
CA GLU A 57 -18.39 2.80 2.30
C GLU A 57 -17.29 3.72 1.75
N VAL A 58 -16.03 3.30 1.81
CA VAL A 58 -14.91 4.03 1.20
C VAL A 58 -15.05 4.07 -0.32
N ASP A 59 -15.36 2.94 -0.98
CA ASP A 59 -15.55 2.89 -2.43
C ASP A 59 -16.69 3.80 -2.89
N GLU A 60 -17.83 3.78 -2.20
CA GLU A 60 -18.97 4.64 -2.51
C GLU A 60 -18.60 6.13 -2.40
N TRP A 61 -17.90 6.50 -1.33
CA TRP A 61 -17.43 7.86 -1.11
C TRP A 61 -16.45 8.30 -2.19
N VAL A 62 -15.46 7.46 -2.52
CA VAL A 62 -14.46 7.73 -3.56
C VAL A 62 -15.14 7.96 -4.91
N ARG A 63 -16.04 7.07 -5.32
CA ARG A 63 -16.79 7.21 -6.58
C ARG A 63 -17.66 8.46 -6.61
N GLY A 64 -18.27 8.81 -5.47
CA GLY A 64 -19.05 10.05 -5.32
C GLY A 64 -18.16 11.27 -5.51
N SER A 65 -17.07 11.37 -4.76
CA SER A 65 -16.13 12.49 -4.81
C SER A 65 -15.49 12.67 -6.19
N LEU A 66 -15.10 11.59 -6.86
CA LEU A 66 -14.55 11.65 -8.21
C LEU A 66 -15.57 12.16 -9.23
N ARG A 67 -16.86 11.77 -9.10
CA ARG A 67 -17.93 12.27 -9.98
C ARG A 67 -18.25 13.75 -9.78
N GLU A 68 -18.22 14.20 -8.53
CA GLU A 68 -18.61 15.58 -8.18
C GLU A 68 -17.44 16.57 -8.34
N ASN A 69 -16.25 16.18 -7.91
CA ASN A 69 -15.09 17.07 -7.75
C ASN A 69 -13.92 16.73 -8.67
N GLY A 70 -13.93 15.54 -9.32
CA GLY A 70 -12.81 15.05 -10.13
C GLY A 70 -11.55 14.68 -9.32
N THR A 71 -11.62 14.75 -7.98
CA THR A 71 -10.53 14.40 -7.06
C THR A 71 -11.07 14.14 -5.66
N ILE A 72 -10.32 13.35 -4.88
CA ILE A 72 -10.57 13.12 -3.45
C ILE A 72 -9.61 13.92 -2.55
N TYR A 73 -8.62 14.60 -3.15
CA TYR A 73 -7.58 15.32 -2.44
C TYR A 73 -7.64 16.82 -2.67
N THR A 74 -7.23 17.57 -1.65
CA THR A 74 -6.99 19.01 -1.75
C THR A 74 -5.52 19.32 -1.52
N ILE A 75 -5.00 20.36 -2.20
CA ILE A 75 -3.65 20.91 -1.99
C ILE A 75 -3.77 22.21 -1.22
N ASP A 76 -2.92 22.40 -0.21
CA ASP A 76 -2.72 23.71 0.44
C ASP A 76 -1.82 24.58 -0.46
N GLU A 77 -2.46 25.28 -1.39
CA GLU A 77 -1.74 26.16 -2.32
C GLU A 77 -0.96 27.29 -1.63
N PRO A 78 -1.51 27.98 -0.60
CA PRO A 78 -0.77 28.98 0.15
C PRO A 78 0.53 28.43 0.74
N LEU A 79 0.45 27.27 1.41
CA LEU A 79 1.62 26.59 1.98
C LEU A 79 2.61 26.19 0.89
N LEU A 80 2.13 25.62 -0.23
CA LEU A 80 3.01 25.23 -1.34
C LEU A 80 3.77 26.43 -1.91
N ARG A 81 3.12 27.60 -2.01
CA ARG A 81 3.76 28.87 -2.43
C ARG A 81 4.81 29.34 -1.43
N GLU A 82 4.53 29.23 -0.13
CA GLU A 82 5.47 29.59 0.93
C GLU A 82 6.71 28.69 0.92
N LEU A 83 6.50 27.39 0.71
CA LEU A 83 7.57 26.39 0.63
C LEU A 83 8.52 26.58 -0.55
N ARG A 84 8.12 27.28 -1.62
CA ARG A 84 8.95 27.57 -2.82
C ARG A 84 9.73 26.33 -3.29
N PRO A 85 9.06 25.24 -3.70
CA PRO A 85 9.77 24.06 -4.14
C PRO A 85 10.54 24.29 -5.45
N ASP A 86 11.70 23.63 -5.57
CA ASP A 86 12.43 23.49 -6.84
C ASP A 86 11.96 22.23 -7.59
N VAL A 87 11.51 21.22 -6.83
CA VAL A 87 11.06 19.92 -7.34
C VAL A 87 9.77 19.53 -6.63
N ILE A 88 8.79 19.08 -7.41
CA ILE A 88 7.56 18.44 -6.91
C ILE A 88 7.54 17.01 -7.44
N LEU A 89 7.49 16.03 -6.52
CA LEU A 89 7.32 14.62 -6.83
C LEU A 89 5.83 14.26 -6.73
N THR A 90 5.27 13.71 -7.80
CA THR A 90 3.84 13.37 -7.91
C THR A 90 3.66 12.10 -8.74
N GLN A 91 2.42 11.64 -8.90
CA GLN A 91 2.10 10.51 -9.77
C GLN A 91 0.84 10.77 -10.61
N LYS A 92 0.73 10.02 -11.70
CA LYS A 92 -0.48 9.97 -12.54
C LYS A 92 -1.13 8.57 -12.54
N LEU A 93 -0.56 7.64 -11.77
CA LEU A 93 -0.92 6.23 -11.80
C LEU A 93 -2.40 5.98 -11.43
N CYS A 94 -2.90 6.72 -10.44
CA CYS A 94 -4.25 6.52 -9.90
C CYS A 94 -4.77 7.83 -9.32
N ASP A 95 -5.96 8.25 -9.75
CA ASP A 95 -6.63 9.46 -9.21
C ASP A 95 -7.15 9.26 -7.78
N VAL A 96 -7.13 8.02 -7.28
CA VAL A 96 -7.51 7.65 -5.91
C VAL A 96 -6.30 7.65 -4.96
N CYS A 97 -5.06 7.44 -5.48
CA CYS A 97 -3.88 7.25 -4.63
C CYS A 97 -3.07 8.54 -4.40
N ALA A 98 -3.26 9.55 -5.23
CA ALA A 98 -2.63 10.87 -5.07
C ALA A 98 -3.37 11.96 -5.86
N VAL A 99 -2.96 13.21 -5.63
CA VAL A 99 -3.47 14.36 -6.41
C VAL A 99 -3.11 14.18 -7.89
N GLY A 100 -4.11 14.28 -8.76
CA GLY A 100 -3.93 14.08 -10.20
C GLY A 100 -2.86 15.00 -10.80
N TYR A 101 -1.94 14.43 -11.59
CA TYR A 101 -0.80 15.10 -12.21
C TYR A 101 -1.18 16.40 -12.92
N GLY A 102 -2.29 16.44 -13.66
CA GLY A 102 -2.73 17.63 -14.40
C GLY A 102 -3.04 18.83 -13.49
N THR A 103 -3.55 18.59 -12.29
CA THR A 103 -3.79 19.65 -11.30
C THR A 103 -2.48 20.17 -10.72
N VAL A 104 -1.56 19.25 -10.37
CA VAL A 104 -0.22 19.59 -9.88
C VAL A 104 0.58 20.38 -10.92
N ALA A 105 0.55 19.97 -12.19
CA ALA A 105 1.28 20.66 -13.27
C ALA A 105 0.79 22.10 -13.47
N ARG A 106 -0.54 22.32 -13.56
CA ARG A 106 -1.10 23.68 -13.67
C ARG A 106 -0.76 24.56 -12.47
N LEU A 107 -0.82 23.99 -11.26
CA LEU A 107 -0.45 24.72 -10.05
C LEU A 107 1.03 25.08 -10.06
N ALA A 108 1.91 24.16 -10.43
CA ALA A 108 3.35 24.36 -10.53
C ALA A 108 3.69 25.52 -11.49
N GLU A 109 3.03 25.61 -12.66
CA GLU A 109 3.19 26.70 -13.61
C GLU A 109 2.82 28.07 -13.02
N SER A 110 1.90 28.12 -12.05
CA SER A 110 1.45 29.35 -11.39
C SER A 110 2.37 29.80 -10.24
N LEU A 111 3.34 28.98 -9.83
CA LEU A 111 4.26 29.30 -8.75
C LEU A 111 5.36 30.27 -9.21
N PRO A 112 5.82 31.18 -8.34
CA PRO A 112 7.00 31.99 -8.62
C PRO A 112 8.25 31.14 -8.78
N GLY A 113 8.88 31.11 -9.98
CA GLY A 113 9.97 30.19 -10.29
C GLY A 113 9.45 28.75 -10.40
N PRO A 114 8.79 28.40 -11.52
CA PRO A 114 8.09 27.13 -11.65
C PRO A 114 8.98 25.93 -11.29
N PRO A 115 8.58 25.05 -10.35
CA PRO A 115 9.33 23.88 -9.98
C PRO A 115 9.33 22.83 -11.09
N ARG A 116 10.33 21.97 -11.12
CA ARG A 116 10.31 20.78 -11.95
C ARG A 116 9.34 19.75 -11.35
N VAL A 117 8.29 19.41 -12.08
CA VAL A 117 7.34 18.34 -11.69
C VAL A 117 7.86 17.00 -12.22
N VAL A 118 8.03 16.04 -11.32
CA VAL A 118 8.46 14.67 -11.63
C VAL A 118 7.29 13.73 -11.42
N ASN A 119 6.86 13.11 -12.51
CA ASN A 119 5.80 12.09 -12.48
C ASN A 119 6.40 10.71 -12.28
N LEU A 120 5.93 9.99 -11.27
CA LEU A 120 6.29 8.61 -10.97
C LEU A 120 5.08 7.73 -11.34
N GLU A 121 5.24 6.86 -12.32
CA GLU A 121 4.12 6.10 -12.91
C GLU A 121 4.53 4.65 -13.18
N PRO A 122 4.98 3.91 -12.15
CA PRO A 122 5.47 2.56 -12.31
C PRO A 122 4.33 1.58 -12.55
N SER A 123 4.53 0.62 -13.43
CA SER A 123 3.62 -0.51 -13.68
C SER A 123 4.26 -1.87 -13.37
N SER A 124 5.56 -1.90 -13.19
CA SER A 124 6.36 -3.08 -12.89
C SER A 124 7.37 -2.81 -11.78
N LEU A 125 8.01 -3.86 -11.28
CA LEU A 125 9.10 -3.73 -10.30
C LEU A 125 10.30 -2.94 -10.88
N LEU A 126 10.61 -3.12 -12.16
CA LEU A 126 11.68 -2.38 -12.82
C LEU A 126 11.34 -0.89 -12.96
N ASP A 127 10.09 -0.55 -13.27
CA ASP A 127 9.67 0.85 -13.35
C ASP A 127 9.82 1.56 -11.98
N ILE A 128 9.60 0.84 -10.87
CA ILE A 128 9.84 1.38 -9.52
C ILE A 128 11.32 1.72 -9.33
N PHE A 129 12.23 0.88 -9.82
CA PHE A 129 13.66 1.17 -9.77
C PHE A 129 14.04 2.32 -10.70
N ASP A 130 13.44 2.42 -11.88
CA ASP A 130 13.61 3.55 -12.80
C ASP A 130 13.15 4.87 -12.15
N ASP A 131 12.07 4.84 -11.36
CA ASP A 131 11.61 6.00 -10.61
C ASP A 131 12.62 6.45 -9.53
N ILE A 132 13.33 5.52 -8.89
CA ILE A 132 14.44 5.85 -7.98
C ILE A 132 15.55 6.60 -8.72
N TRP A 133 15.97 6.12 -9.91
CA TRP A 133 16.95 6.83 -10.73
C TRP A 133 16.44 8.19 -11.21
N ARG A 134 15.19 8.27 -11.64
CA ARG A 134 14.56 9.54 -12.08
C ARG A 134 14.59 10.61 -10.99
N VAL A 135 14.26 10.26 -9.75
CA VAL A 135 14.36 11.18 -8.61
C VAL A 135 15.81 11.56 -8.34
N ALA A 136 16.73 10.59 -8.37
CA ALA A 136 18.14 10.82 -8.12
C ALA A 136 18.79 11.74 -9.17
N GLU A 137 18.46 11.56 -10.45
CA GLU A 137 18.93 12.42 -11.54
C GLU A 137 18.48 13.87 -11.34
N VAL A 138 17.17 14.07 -11.07
CA VAL A 138 16.62 15.41 -10.84
C VAL A 138 17.27 16.08 -9.64
N CYS A 139 17.54 15.31 -8.60
CA CYS A 139 18.17 15.80 -7.37
C CYS A 139 19.71 15.79 -7.41
N ARG A 140 20.33 15.37 -8.53
CA ARG A 140 21.77 15.35 -8.79
C ARG A 140 22.56 14.44 -7.84
N VAL A 141 22.03 13.25 -7.58
CA VAL A 141 22.65 12.21 -6.73
C VAL A 141 22.59 10.82 -7.38
N PRO A 142 22.92 10.65 -8.68
CA PRO A 142 22.74 9.39 -9.41
C PRO A 142 23.51 8.21 -8.77
N GLU A 143 24.68 8.42 -8.22
CA GLU A 143 25.51 7.36 -7.62
C GLU A 143 24.84 6.75 -6.38
N ARG A 144 23.93 7.51 -5.72
CA ARG A 144 23.17 6.98 -4.59
C ARG A 144 22.06 6.04 -5.05
N ALA A 145 21.45 6.34 -6.23
CA ALA A 145 20.48 5.45 -6.84
C ALA A 145 21.14 4.15 -7.32
N ASP A 146 22.32 4.23 -7.98
CA ASP A 146 23.05 3.04 -8.41
C ASP A 146 23.29 2.07 -7.25
N LYS A 147 23.74 2.59 -6.11
CA LYS A 147 23.94 1.78 -4.91
C LYS A 147 22.66 1.20 -4.37
N LEU A 148 21.62 2.03 -4.18
CA LEU A 148 20.34 1.62 -3.61
C LEU A 148 19.67 0.55 -4.48
N VAL A 149 19.61 0.78 -5.80
CA VAL A 149 18.97 -0.16 -6.72
C VAL A 149 19.76 -1.47 -6.81
N ALA A 150 21.09 -1.44 -6.79
CA ALA A 150 21.89 -2.66 -6.75
C ALA A 150 21.55 -3.50 -5.50
N GLU A 151 21.47 -2.89 -4.32
CA GLU A 151 21.10 -3.56 -3.07
C GLU A 151 19.69 -4.16 -3.14
N LEU A 152 18.70 -3.45 -3.73
CA LEU A 152 17.34 -3.94 -3.91
C LEU A 152 17.27 -5.10 -4.91
N LEU A 153 17.99 -5.01 -6.04
CA LEU A 153 18.06 -6.07 -7.04
C LEU A 153 18.72 -7.35 -6.49
N ASP A 154 19.74 -7.22 -5.65
CA ASP A 154 20.36 -8.39 -5.00
C ASP A 154 19.35 -9.12 -4.10
N ARG A 155 18.54 -8.40 -3.33
CA ARG A 155 17.46 -8.99 -2.52
C ARG A 155 16.42 -9.69 -3.38
N VAL A 156 15.96 -9.05 -4.45
CA VAL A 156 15.02 -9.65 -5.42
C VAL A 156 15.57 -10.94 -6.00
N GLU A 157 16.85 -10.95 -6.40
CA GLU A 157 17.50 -12.12 -7.00
C GLU A 157 17.67 -13.26 -5.98
N VAL A 158 17.91 -12.95 -4.71
CA VAL A 158 17.94 -13.97 -3.64
C VAL A 158 16.58 -14.66 -3.54
N VAL A 159 15.47 -13.90 -3.49
CA VAL A 159 14.12 -14.49 -3.45
C VAL A 159 13.86 -15.31 -4.71
N ARG A 160 14.06 -14.74 -5.90
CA ARG A 160 13.82 -15.41 -7.20
C ARG A 160 14.53 -16.76 -7.28
N ARG A 161 15.82 -16.78 -6.95
CA ARG A 161 16.66 -17.98 -7.03
C ARG A 161 16.24 -19.05 -6.03
N ARG A 162 15.81 -18.67 -4.82
CA ARG A 162 15.33 -19.63 -3.82
C ARG A 162 13.95 -20.16 -4.23
N ALA A 163 13.02 -19.29 -4.58
CA ALA A 163 11.67 -19.64 -5.03
C ALA A 163 11.70 -20.56 -6.28
N SER A 164 12.68 -20.38 -7.19
CA SER A 164 12.80 -21.25 -8.37
C SER A 164 13.16 -22.70 -8.06
N ARG A 165 13.60 -23.01 -6.84
CA ARG A 165 13.94 -24.37 -6.39
C ARG A 165 12.75 -25.08 -5.77
N THR A 166 11.68 -24.38 -5.43
CA THR A 166 10.45 -24.97 -4.89
C THR A 166 9.73 -25.73 -6.00
N ALA A 167 9.28 -26.95 -5.70
CA ALA A 167 8.55 -27.77 -6.65
C ALA A 167 7.08 -27.33 -6.79
N ASN A 168 6.52 -26.72 -5.76
CA ASN A 168 5.16 -26.24 -5.71
C ASN A 168 5.09 -24.74 -6.03
N ARG A 169 4.10 -24.34 -6.81
CA ARG A 169 3.76 -22.93 -7.08
C ARG A 169 2.31 -22.70 -6.67
N PRO A 170 2.07 -22.32 -5.42
CA PRO A 170 0.71 -22.22 -4.92
C PRO A 170 -0.10 -21.18 -5.69
N CYS A 171 -1.36 -21.51 -5.97
CA CYS A 171 -2.30 -20.60 -6.57
C CYS A 171 -2.75 -19.57 -5.53
N CYS A 172 -2.46 -18.31 -5.80
CA CYS A 172 -2.73 -17.19 -4.91
C CYS A 172 -3.81 -16.27 -5.52
N PHE A 173 -4.56 -15.61 -4.68
CA PHE A 173 -5.32 -14.42 -5.02
C PHE A 173 -4.82 -13.26 -4.16
N LEU A 174 -4.07 -12.35 -4.78
CA LEU A 174 -3.65 -11.10 -4.15
C LEU A 174 -4.79 -10.09 -4.35
N MET A 175 -5.51 -9.79 -3.27
CA MET A 175 -6.73 -9.00 -3.27
C MET A 175 -6.43 -7.58 -2.80
N GLU A 176 -6.71 -6.58 -3.64
CA GLU A 176 -6.44 -5.17 -3.33
C GLU A 176 -7.62 -4.42 -2.72
N TRP A 177 -8.84 -4.98 -2.79
CA TRP A 177 -10.05 -4.45 -2.15
C TRP A 177 -11.07 -5.56 -1.93
N VAL A 178 -11.90 -5.44 -0.85
CA VAL A 178 -12.87 -6.49 -0.48
C VAL A 178 -14.25 -6.22 -1.06
N ASP A 179 -14.75 -5.01 -0.93
CA ASP A 179 -16.11 -4.68 -1.35
C ASP A 179 -16.14 -3.35 -2.13
N PRO A 180 -16.36 -3.44 -3.48
CA PRO A 180 -16.38 -4.66 -4.28
C PRO A 180 -14.99 -5.34 -4.39
N PRO A 181 -14.90 -6.65 -4.73
CA PRO A 181 -13.62 -7.33 -4.87
C PRO A 181 -12.77 -6.75 -6.01
N PHE A 182 -11.48 -6.43 -5.74
CA PHE A 182 -10.51 -6.05 -6.75
C PHE A 182 -9.33 -7.03 -6.76
N CYS A 183 -8.95 -7.43 -7.97
CA CYS A 183 -7.72 -8.20 -8.17
C CYS A 183 -6.48 -7.28 -8.10
N SER A 184 -5.30 -7.88 -7.92
CA SER A 184 -4.05 -7.17 -7.98
C SER A 184 -3.73 -6.67 -9.39
N GLY A 185 -3.05 -5.52 -9.45
CA GLY A 185 -2.55 -4.93 -10.68
C GLY A 185 -1.07 -4.58 -10.60
N HIS A 186 -0.61 -3.87 -11.65
CA HIS A 186 0.73 -3.29 -11.76
C HIS A 186 1.84 -4.31 -11.43
N TRP A 187 2.61 -4.07 -10.37
CA TRP A 187 3.71 -4.92 -9.87
C TRP A 187 3.23 -6.12 -9.03
N GLY A 188 1.99 -6.09 -8.49
CA GLY A 188 1.47 -7.10 -7.57
C GLY A 188 1.61 -8.54 -8.09
N PRO A 189 1.07 -8.88 -9.28
CA PRO A 189 1.20 -10.24 -9.84
C PRO A 189 2.64 -10.62 -10.14
N GLU A 190 3.51 -9.66 -10.52
CA GLU A 190 4.93 -9.90 -10.74
C GLU A 190 5.64 -10.29 -9.45
N LEU A 191 5.32 -9.63 -8.32
CA LEU A 191 5.87 -10.00 -7.00
C LEU A 191 5.45 -11.42 -6.60
N VAL A 192 4.19 -11.80 -6.84
CA VAL A 192 3.72 -13.18 -6.58
C VAL A 192 4.50 -14.18 -7.44
N GLU A 193 4.74 -13.90 -8.72
CA GLU A 193 5.52 -14.77 -9.61
C GLU A 193 6.97 -14.93 -9.15
N ILE A 194 7.64 -13.83 -8.76
CA ILE A 194 9.02 -13.84 -8.26
C ILE A 194 9.11 -14.61 -6.95
N ALA A 195 8.11 -14.45 -6.08
CA ALA A 195 8.00 -15.17 -4.81
C ALA A 195 7.68 -16.67 -4.99
N GLY A 196 7.46 -17.14 -6.23
CA GLY A 196 7.23 -18.56 -6.54
C GLY A 196 5.77 -18.99 -6.51
N GLY A 197 4.82 -18.07 -6.52
CA GLY A 197 3.38 -18.33 -6.64
C GLY A 197 2.83 -18.11 -8.05
N HIS A 198 1.50 -18.17 -8.14
CA HIS A 198 0.74 -17.84 -9.34
C HIS A 198 -0.51 -17.06 -8.92
N ASP A 199 -0.58 -15.78 -9.28
CA ASP A 199 -1.77 -14.96 -9.04
C ASP A 199 -2.81 -15.24 -10.12
N LEU A 200 -3.93 -15.85 -9.72
CA LEU A 200 -4.92 -16.40 -10.65
C LEU A 200 -5.74 -15.32 -11.37
N LEU A 201 -5.96 -14.17 -10.74
CA LEU A 201 -6.80 -13.09 -11.23
C LEU A 201 -6.02 -11.80 -11.47
N GLY A 202 -4.76 -11.76 -11.05
CA GLY A 202 -3.90 -10.60 -11.13
C GLY A 202 -3.62 -10.13 -12.55
N ARG A 203 -3.53 -8.82 -12.75
CA ARG A 203 -3.30 -8.16 -14.03
C ARG A 203 -1.91 -7.54 -14.09
N LYS A 204 -0.93 -8.37 -14.38
CA LYS A 204 0.47 -7.97 -14.45
C LYS A 204 0.68 -6.77 -15.38
N HIS A 205 1.33 -5.74 -14.87
CA HIS A 205 1.66 -4.48 -15.58
C HIS A 205 0.44 -3.70 -16.11
N GLN A 206 -0.73 -3.98 -15.56
CA GLN A 206 -1.98 -3.29 -15.88
C GLN A 206 -2.66 -2.81 -14.60
N PRO A 207 -3.54 -1.82 -14.65
CA PRO A 207 -4.32 -1.43 -13.48
C PRO A 207 -5.11 -2.60 -12.87
N SER A 208 -5.22 -2.60 -11.55
CA SER A 208 -6.17 -3.45 -10.83
C SER A 208 -7.59 -3.17 -11.30
N VAL A 209 -8.44 -4.19 -11.28
CA VAL A 209 -9.84 -4.06 -11.66
C VAL A 209 -10.75 -4.79 -10.71
N GLN A 210 -12.00 -4.35 -10.66
CA GLN A 210 -13.05 -5.09 -10.01
C GLN A 210 -13.24 -6.45 -10.70
N VAL A 211 -13.42 -7.49 -9.88
CA VAL A 211 -13.74 -8.85 -10.34
C VAL A 211 -15.06 -9.29 -9.72
N GLU A 212 -15.81 -10.12 -10.43
CA GLU A 212 -17.01 -10.73 -9.86
C GLU A 212 -16.60 -11.82 -8.86
N TRP A 213 -17.37 -11.96 -7.78
CA TRP A 213 -17.05 -12.94 -6.74
C TRP A 213 -17.05 -14.39 -7.26
N GLU A 214 -17.90 -14.67 -8.24
CA GLU A 214 -17.97 -15.95 -8.93
C GLU A 214 -16.64 -16.32 -9.60
N GLN A 215 -15.91 -15.33 -10.15
CA GLN A 215 -14.57 -15.56 -10.74
C GLN A 215 -13.57 -16.01 -9.67
N VAL A 216 -13.67 -15.46 -8.45
CA VAL A 216 -12.84 -15.89 -7.31
C VAL A 216 -13.17 -17.31 -6.89
N LEU A 217 -14.48 -17.67 -6.86
CA LEU A 217 -14.92 -19.04 -6.57
C LEU A 217 -14.43 -20.04 -7.60
N ASP A 218 -14.50 -19.70 -8.89
CA ASP A 218 -14.05 -20.54 -10.01
C ASP A 218 -12.53 -20.70 -10.04
N ALA A 219 -11.79 -19.63 -9.71
CA ALA A 219 -10.33 -19.64 -9.63
C ALA A 219 -9.80 -20.53 -8.48
N ARG A 220 -10.59 -20.74 -7.41
CA ARG A 220 -10.29 -21.66 -6.29
C ARG A 220 -8.89 -21.42 -5.67
N PRO A 221 -8.54 -20.21 -5.24
CA PRO A 221 -7.23 -19.92 -4.70
C PRO A 221 -6.90 -20.80 -3.49
N GLU A 222 -5.64 -21.24 -3.41
CA GLU A 222 -5.10 -21.99 -2.28
C GLU A 222 -4.67 -21.06 -1.15
N ILE A 223 -4.29 -19.83 -1.50
CA ILE A 223 -3.89 -18.77 -0.59
C ILE A 223 -4.60 -17.46 -1.01
N ILE A 224 -5.10 -16.71 -0.03
CA ILE A 224 -5.62 -15.36 -0.24
C ILE A 224 -4.78 -14.38 0.59
N VAL A 225 -4.28 -13.34 -0.06
CA VAL A 225 -3.55 -12.25 0.61
C VAL A 225 -4.36 -10.97 0.47
N LEU A 226 -4.82 -10.44 1.60
CA LEU A 226 -5.53 -9.16 1.67
C LEU A 226 -4.50 -8.04 1.74
N ALA A 227 -4.14 -7.49 0.59
CA ALA A 227 -3.25 -6.34 0.42
C ALA A 227 -4.07 -5.09 0.07
N LEU A 228 -4.99 -4.73 0.98
CA LEU A 228 -6.01 -3.71 0.74
C LEU A 228 -5.36 -2.32 0.74
N CYS A 229 -5.55 -1.58 -0.35
CA CYS A 229 -4.91 -0.29 -0.58
C CYS A 229 -5.20 0.70 0.57
N GLY A 230 -4.13 1.24 1.18
CA GLY A 230 -4.24 2.17 2.31
C GLY A 230 -4.57 1.54 3.67
N TYR A 231 -4.69 0.20 3.76
CA TYR A 231 -5.01 -0.50 4.99
C TYR A 231 -3.78 -1.11 5.64
N ASP A 232 -3.71 -0.99 6.97
CA ASP A 232 -2.83 -1.80 7.81
C ASP A 232 -3.43 -3.20 8.08
N VAL A 233 -2.72 -4.03 8.84
CA VAL A 233 -3.16 -5.38 9.18
C VAL A 233 -4.49 -5.38 9.96
N GLU A 234 -4.73 -4.41 10.84
CA GLU A 234 -5.94 -4.38 11.67
C GLU A 234 -7.18 -3.98 10.86
N LEU A 235 -7.05 -3.01 9.97
CA LEU A 235 -8.12 -2.65 9.04
C LEU A 235 -8.43 -3.80 8.07
N ALA A 236 -7.41 -4.46 7.53
CA ALA A 236 -7.59 -5.63 6.67
C ALA A 236 -8.24 -6.82 7.43
N ARG A 237 -7.92 -7.00 8.71
CA ARG A 237 -8.55 -8.00 9.59
C ARG A 237 -10.04 -7.70 9.81
N ARG A 238 -10.41 -6.44 9.93
CA ARG A 238 -11.81 -6.02 10.03
C ARG A 238 -12.58 -6.38 8.75
N ASP A 239 -12.02 -6.06 7.59
CA ASP A 239 -12.68 -6.33 6.31
C ASP A 239 -12.67 -7.83 5.93
N TYR A 240 -11.79 -8.63 6.51
CA TYR A 240 -11.90 -10.09 6.44
C TYR A 240 -13.26 -10.60 6.94
N GLN A 241 -13.88 -9.94 7.93
CA GLN A 241 -15.22 -10.29 8.40
C GLN A 241 -16.30 -10.07 7.35
N LEU A 242 -16.11 -9.10 6.45
CA LEU A 242 -16.99 -8.89 5.30
C LEU A 242 -16.79 -10.00 4.27
N LEU A 243 -15.53 -10.31 3.94
CA LEU A 243 -15.18 -11.37 3.01
C LEU A 243 -15.77 -12.75 3.41
N GLN A 244 -15.81 -13.06 4.70
CA GLN A 244 -16.42 -14.29 5.23
C GLN A 244 -17.92 -14.41 4.96
N ARG A 245 -18.61 -13.31 4.67
CA ARG A 245 -20.07 -13.28 4.39
C ARG A 245 -20.39 -13.50 2.91
N PHE A 246 -19.39 -13.52 2.04
CA PHE A 246 -19.61 -13.73 0.62
C PHE A 246 -20.09 -15.16 0.35
N PRO A 247 -21.11 -15.34 -0.50
CA PRO A 247 -21.66 -16.66 -0.80
C PRO A 247 -20.57 -17.62 -1.26
N GLY A 248 -20.51 -18.82 -0.68
CA GLY A 248 -19.55 -19.83 -1.09
C GLY A 248 -18.11 -19.63 -0.60
N PHE A 249 -17.80 -18.58 0.17
CA PHE A 249 -16.47 -18.34 0.74
C PHE A 249 -15.87 -19.58 1.40
N ASP A 250 -16.67 -20.31 2.20
CA ASP A 250 -16.27 -21.52 2.90
C ASP A 250 -15.89 -22.69 1.97
N SER A 251 -16.25 -22.62 0.70
CA SER A 251 -15.88 -23.62 -0.29
C SER A 251 -14.47 -23.46 -0.82
N LEU A 252 -13.89 -22.29 -0.67
CA LEU A 252 -12.54 -21.96 -1.17
C LEU A 252 -11.47 -22.81 -0.48
N PRO A 253 -10.48 -23.32 -1.22
CA PRO A 253 -9.34 -24.03 -0.63
C PRO A 253 -8.62 -23.21 0.44
N ALA A 254 -8.38 -21.93 0.20
CA ALA A 254 -7.76 -20.99 1.15
C ALA A 254 -8.54 -20.92 2.48
N ALA A 255 -9.87 -20.79 2.41
CA ALA A 255 -10.71 -20.69 3.60
C ALA A 255 -10.71 -22.02 4.41
N ARG A 256 -10.77 -23.15 3.71
CA ARG A 256 -10.76 -24.49 4.35
C ARG A 256 -9.45 -24.81 5.05
N ARG A 257 -8.32 -24.35 4.49
CA ARG A 257 -6.98 -24.59 5.04
C ARG A 257 -6.55 -23.50 6.03
N GLY A 258 -7.30 -22.40 6.13
CA GLY A 258 -6.91 -21.23 6.90
C GLY A 258 -5.70 -20.51 6.33
N GLU A 259 -5.53 -20.54 5.00
CA GLU A 259 -4.43 -19.87 4.27
C GLU A 259 -4.91 -18.51 3.76
N ILE A 260 -5.33 -17.67 4.69
CA ILE A 260 -5.75 -16.29 4.42
C ILE A 260 -4.91 -15.36 5.28
N TYR A 261 -4.34 -14.35 4.64
CA TYR A 261 -3.41 -13.45 5.27
C TYR A 261 -3.84 -12.01 5.07
N ALA A 262 -3.78 -11.20 6.14
CA ALA A 262 -3.81 -9.75 6.06
C ALA A 262 -2.38 -9.23 6.07
N VAL A 263 -2.03 -8.31 5.17
CA VAL A 263 -0.74 -7.64 5.15
C VAL A 263 -0.93 -6.13 5.34
N ASP A 264 0.09 -5.47 5.87
CA ASP A 264 0.13 -4.01 5.89
C ASP A 264 0.39 -3.47 4.48
N ALA A 265 -0.68 -3.28 3.73
CA ALA A 265 -0.59 -2.77 2.38
C ALA A 265 -0.27 -1.27 2.35
N SER A 266 -0.69 -0.52 3.38
CA SER A 266 -0.37 0.90 3.51
C SER A 266 1.13 1.14 3.62
N ALA A 267 1.86 0.30 4.37
CA ALA A 267 3.29 0.44 4.52
C ALA A 267 4.09 -0.15 3.35
N TYR A 268 3.60 -1.24 2.72
CA TYR A 268 4.41 -2.03 1.78
C TYR A 268 3.79 -2.09 0.37
N PHE A 269 2.69 -2.83 0.19
CA PHE A 269 2.19 -3.27 -1.12
C PHE A 269 1.66 -2.13 -2.01
N ALA A 270 1.02 -1.12 -1.41
CA ALA A 270 0.45 0.02 -2.11
C ALA A 270 1.43 1.18 -2.34
N ARG A 271 2.72 1.01 -1.95
CA ARG A 271 3.76 2.04 -2.07
C ARG A 271 4.86 1.60 -3.02
N PRO A 272 4.85 2.03 -4.28
CA PRO A 272 5.90 1.73 -5.25
C PRO A 272 7.18 2.52 -4.96
N GLY A 273 7.91 2.07 -3.94
CA GLY A 273 9.18 2.66 -3.47
C GLY A 273 10.15 1.57 -3.03
N PRO A 274 11.23 1.91 -2.32
CA PRO A 274 12.27 0.94 -1.93
C PRO A 274 11.74 -0.25 -1.11
N ARG A 275 10.68 -0.04 -0.28
CA ARG A 275 10.07 -1.09 0.54
C ARG A 275 9.21 -2.10 -0.25
N ILE A 276 9.06 -1.93 -1.56
CA ILE A 276 8.37 -2.93 -2.40
C ILE A 276 9.10 -4.28 -2.38
N VAL A 277 10.41 -4.30 -2.12
CA VAL A 277 11.17 -5.53 -1.95
C VAL A 277 10.83 -6.22 -0.64
N ASP A 278 10.46 -5.48 0.41
CA ASP A 278 9.93 -6.06 1.65
C ASP A 278 8.59 -6.78 1.38
N SER A 279 7.75 -6.22 0.49
CA SER A 279 6.49 -6.89 0.05
C SER A 279 6.76 -8.21 -0.64
N LEU A 280 7.81 -8.26 -1.50
CA LEU A 280 8.24 -9.50 -2.14
C LEU A 280 8.70 -10.55 -1.11
N GLU A 281 9.48 -10.14 -0.11
CA GLU A 281 9.95 -11.01 0.97
C GLU A 281 8.78 -11.51 1.84
N ILE A 282 7.81 -10.65 2.16
CA ILE A 282 6.57 -11.05 2.86
C ILE A 282 5.82 -12.11 2.05
N LEU A 283 5.62 -11.90 0.74
CA LEU A 283 4.98 -12.89 -0.13
C LEU A 283 5.75 -14.21 -0.16
N ALA A 284 7.08 -14.16 -0.27
CA ALA A 284 7.91 -15.37 -0.25
C ALA A 284 7.73 -16.16 1.06
N GLY A 285 7.65 -15.48 2.20
CA GLY A 285 7.40 -16.10 3.50
C GLY A 285 5.99 -16.65 3.66
N ILE A 286 4.98 -16.06 3.01
CA ILE A 286 3.60 -16.58 2.98
C ILE A 286 3.49 -17.81 2.06
N LEU A 287 4.04 -17.73 0.85
CA LEU A 287 3.89 -18.76 -0.17
C LEU A 287 4.75 -20.00 0.12
N HIS A 288 5.92 -19.82 0.72
CA HIS A 288 6.91 -20.87 0.96
C HIS A 288 7.58 -20.70 2.34
N PRO A 289 6.83 -20.84 3.45
CA PRO A 289 7.36 -20.58 4.81
C PRO A 289 8.53 -21.49 5.20
N GLU A 290 8.61 -22.71 4.64
CA GLU A 290 9.73 -23.62 4.89
C GLU A 290 11.03 -23.18 4.18
N GLU A 291 10.91 -22.61 2.99
CA GLU A 291 12.04 -22.09 2.22
C GLU A 291 12.48 -20.70 2.72
N PHE A 292 11.55 -19.88 3.21
CA PHE A 292 11.79 -18.54 3.70
C PHE A 292 11.34 -18.33 5.15
N PRO A 293 11.88 -19.11 6.12
CA PRO A 293 11.46 -19.01 7.51
C PRO A 293 11.74 -17.64 8.14
N GLU A 294 12.75 -16.90 7.64
CA GLU A 294 13.07 -15.56 8.08
C GLU A 294 12.02 -14.52 7.69
N PHE A 295 11.26 -14.76 6.63
CA PHE A 295 10.19 -13.88 6.13
C PHE A 295 8.79 -14.36 6.51
N ALA A 296 8.66 -15.60 6.99
CA ALA A 296 7.40 -16.18 7.39
C ALA A 296 6.71 -15.35 8.51
N PRO A 297 5.37 -15.34 8.57
CA PRO A 297 4.64 -14.63 9.62
C PRO A 297 5.10 -15.07 11.03
N ARG A 298 5.48 -14.12 11.88
CA ARG A 298 6.06 -14.36 13.22
C ARG A 298 5.00 -14.53 14.32
N GLY A 299 3.72 -14.63 13.98
CA GLY A 299 2.61 -14.72 14.91
C GLY A 299 1.87 -13.39 15.11
N PRO A 300 1.09 -13.26 16.19
CA PRO A 300 0.21 -12.11 16.41
C PRO A 300 0.94 -10.76 16.53
N GLU A 301 2.21 -10.77 16.91
CA GLU A 301 3.04 -9.57 17.11
C GLU A 301 3.66 -9.06 15.79
N ASP A 302 3.49 -9.77 14.67
CA ASP A 302 4.02 -9.32 13.39
C ASP A 302 3.09 -8.25 12.80
N VAL A 303 3.52 -7.00 12.88
CA VAL A 303 2.77 -5.85 12.36
C VAL A 303 2.68 -5.79 10.83
N ARG A 304 3.50 -6.59 10.12
CA ARG A 304 3.55 -6.60 8.65
C ARG A 304 2.53 -7.56 8.04
N VAL A 305 2.26 -8.66 8.75
CA VAL A 305 1.41 -9.74 8.23
C VAL A 305 0.75 -10.53 9.36
N ALA A 306 -0.52 -10.86 9.19
CA ALA A 306 -1.25 -11.75 10.09
C ALA A 306 -1.95 -12.86 9.32
N ARG A 307 -1.77 -14.12 9.77
CA ARG A 307 -2.59 -15.24 9.31
C ARG A 307 -3.95 -15.17 9.97
N LEU A 308 -5.01 -15.19 9.17
CA LEU A 308 -6.38 -15.02 9.61
C LEU A 308 -7.05 -16.38 9.79
N ASN A 309 -7.33 -16.77 11.04
CA ASN A 309 -7.98 -18.02 11.37
C ASN A 309 -9.45 -17.80 11.73
N ARG A 310 -10.30 -18.77 11.36
CA ARG A 310 -11.75 -18.79 11.67
C ARG A 310 -12.08 -18.81 13.17
N LYS A 311 -11.11 -19.17 14.04
CA LYS A 311 -11.27 -19.38 15.50
C LYS A 311 -10.47 -18.38 16.33
N GLY A 312 -10.31 -17.18 15.85
CA GLY A 312 -9.88 -16.06 16.67
C GLY A 312 -11.07 -15.16 16.89
N GLY A 313 -11.89 -15.45 17.91
CA GLY A 313 -12.75 -14.41 18.45
C GLY A 313 -11.86 -13.21 18.72
N CYS A 314 -12.29 -12.03 18.27
CA CYS A 314 -11.70 -10.75 18.62
C CYS A 314 -11.31 -10.78 20.11
N PRO A 315 -10.06 -10.50 20.51
CA PRO A 315 -9.91 -9.99 21.85
C PRO A 315 -10.83 -8.77 21.88
N SER A 316 -11.77 -8.74 22.80
CA SER A 316 -12.73 -7.66 22.97
C SER A 316 -11.97 -6.35 23.25
N SER A 317 -11.43 -5.76 22.20
CA SER A 317 -11.06 -4.35 22.22
C SER A 317 -12.39 -3.62 22.13
N SER A 318 -12.88 -3.20 23.29
CA SER A 318 -13.94 -2.25 23.46
C SER A 318 -13.73 -1.12 22.43
N ILE A 319 -14.62 -1.06 21.44
CA ILE A 319 -14.74 0.12 20.57
C ILE A 319 -15.00 1.27 21.51
N PRO A 320 -14.15 2.31 21.57
CA PRO A 320 -14.42 3.45 22.43
C PRO A 320 -15.71 4.09 21.94
N ASN A 321 -16.71 4.13 22.79
CA ASN A 321 -17.96 4.81 22.54
C ASN A 321 -17.67 6.32 22.59
N VAL A 322 -17.70 6.98 21.45
CA VAL A 322 -17.53 8.43 21.36
C VAL A 322 -18.93 9.04 21.47
N ASP A 323 -19.20 9.78 22.55
CA ASP A 323 -20.42 10.54 22.70
C ASP A 323 -20.47 11.72 21.69
N ASN A 324 -21.66 12.28 21.48
CA ASN A 324 -21.87 13.41 20.57
C ASN A 324 -21.05 14.69 20.93
N CYS A 325 -20.20 14.64 21.93
CA CYS A 325 -19.30 15.71 22.36
C CYS A 325 -17.83 15.33 22.26
N GLY A 326 -17.44 14.20 21.61
CA GLY A 326 -16.05 13.81 21.38
C GLY A 326 -15.29 13.26 22.61
N ARG A 327 -15.99 12.83 23.68
CA ARG A 327 -15.36 12.19 24.83
C ARG A 327 -15.29 10.68 24.65
N VAL A 328 -14.10 10.13 24.80
CA VAL A 328 -13.81 8.69 24.75
C VAL A 328 -14.01 8.09 26.15
N THR A 329 -14.95 7.15 26.29
CA THR A 329 -15.15 6.39 27.53
C THR A 329 -14.62 4.96 27.29
N ILE A 330 -13.59 4.56 28.01
CA ILE A 330 -13.08 3.18 28.01
C ILE A 330 -13.92 2.40 29.02
N ALA A 331 -14.65 1.37 28.56
CA ALA A 331 -15.35 0.47 29.44
C ALA A 331 -14.35 -0.42 30.20
N ALA A 332 -14.56 -0.61 31.49
CA ALA A 332 -13.75 -1.50 32.34
C ALA A 332 -13.90 -2.96 31.90
N PRO A 333 -12.88 -3.81 32.07
CA PRO A 333 -12.96 -5.23 31.75
C PRO A 333 -14.03 -5.93 32.61
N CYS A 334 -14.85 -6.76 32.00
CA CYS A 334 -15.74 -7.68 32.73
C CYS A 334 -14.88 -8.64 33.55
N GLU A 335 -15.04 -8.60 34.87
CA GLU A 335 -14.57 -9.67 35.77
C GLU A 335 -15.40 -10.94 35.51
N ASP A 336 -14.70 -12.05 35.36
CA ASP A 336 -15.29 -13.38 35.19
C ASP A 336 -16.14 -13.70 36.43
N ALA A 337 -17.42 -14.01 36.21
CA ALA A 337 -18.27 -14.64 37.23
C ALA A 337 -18.23 -16.17 37.04
N GLU A 338 -17.95 -16.85 38.11
CA GLU A 338 -17.85 -18.32 38.31
C GLU A 338 -18.97 -19.16 37.67
#